data_897859448c212f39d8a95fea3fb98ea6
#
_entry.id   897859448c212f39d8a95fea3fb98ea6
#
_cell.length_a   1.000
_cell.length_b   1.000
_cell.length_c   1.000
_cell.angle_alpha   90.00
_cell.angle_beta   90.00
_cell.angle_gamma   90.00
#
_symmetry.space_group_name_H-M   'P 1'
#
loop_
_entity.id
_entity.type
_entity.pdbx_description
1 polymer ?
#
loop_
_entity_poly.entity_id
_entity_poly.type
_entity_poly.pdbx_seq_one_letter_code
_entity_poly.pdbx_strand_id
1 'polypeptide(L)'
;DQFIDDKTMVKYANRYVDLWLKYEISMFEIEVFIAIMYFIENNVDIAIFEVGLGGLLDATNIIKPMLAINTNIGLDHVDYLGHDYQSIALNKAGIVKDGIDYLTGETKPECLEVFKEVCKKHHSQLLQVQPITNIIDGNNVAYRYRNYDIILDTPALYQIKNSALALEALLYLKKHQLISFSDDDLLQGMYNAKWPGRFEMVHINPVIIVDGAHNKEGIDAFYECAKKYDNIKIIFSALRDKDYKHMIEKLLQLTDDITICEFEHVRASTAKDLAKGFEVKIQPDYKQAIKESLHHQGTVFVTGSLYFISKVRNYILNELNG
;
A
#
# COMPACT_ATOMS: atom_id res chain seq x y z
N ASP A 1 -15.40 0.12 -9.50
CA ASP A 1 -14.18 -0.70 -9.64
C ASP A 1 -14.55 -2.07 -10.21
N GLN A 2 -13.86 -2.48 -11.27
CA GLN A 2 -14.06 -3.79 -11.92
C GLN A 2 -12.69 -4.41 -12.16
N PHE A 3 -12.56 -5.68 -11.81
CA PHE A 3 -11.39 -6.47 -12.21
C PHE A 3 -11.53 -6.93 -13.66
N ILE A 4 -10.38 -7.19 -14.32
CA ILE A 4 -10.39 -7.91 -15.60
C ILE A 4 -11.03 -9.30 -15.37
N ASP A 5 -11.94 -9.68 -16.24
CA ASP A 5 -12.65 -10.96 -16.12
C ASP A 5 -11.81 -12.16 -16.60
N ASP A 6 -12.11 -13.33 -16.04
CA ASP A 6 -11.38 -14.56 -16.34
C ASP A 6 -11.37 -14.93 -17.83
N LYS A 7 -12.47 -14.65 -18.56
CA LYS A 7 -12.55 -14.95 -20.00
C LYS A 7 -11.59 -14.11 -20.79
N THR A 8 -11.46 -12.82 -20.41
CA THR A 8 -10.49 -11.91 -21.02
C THR A 8 -9.06 -12.32 -20.70
N MET A 9 -8.77 -12.73 -19.45
CA MET A 9 -7.46 -13.28 -19.09
C MET A 9 -7.11 -14.52 -19.92
N VAL A 10 -8.04 -15.48 -20.04
CA VAL A 10 -7.87 -16.70 -20.85
C VAL A 10 -7.69 -16.35 -22.34
N LYS A 11 -8.42 -15.35 -22.86
CA LYS A 11 -8.25 -14.87 -24.25
C LYS A 11 -6.82 -14.44 -24.51
N TYR A 12 -6.23 -13.62 -23.61
CA TYR A 12 -4.84 -13.17 -23.76
C TYR A 12 -3.84 -14.31 -23.58
N ALA A 13 -4.05 -15.20 -22.61
CA ALA A 13 -3.22 -16.37 -22.41
C ALA A 13 -3.17 -17.22 -23.67
N ASN A 14 -4.32 -17.61 -24.24
CA ASN A 14 -4.38 -18.42 -25.45
C ASN A 14 -3.76 -17.75 -26.68
N ARG A 15 -3.81 -16.41 -26.73
CA ARG A 15 -3.26 -15.64 -27.86
C ARG A 15 -1.74 -15.49 -27.82
N TYR A 16 -1.15 -15.44 -26.62
CA TYR A 16 0.22 -14.99 -26.45
C TYR A 16 1.13 -15.99 -25.70
N VAL A 17 0.61 -17.15 -25.24
CA VAL A 17 1.37 -18.12 -24.45
C VAL A 17 2.63 -18.59 -25.15
N ASP A 18 2.59 -18.84 -26.47
CA ASP A 18 3.77 -19.28 -27.24
C ASP A 18 4.86 -18.20 -27.26
N LEU A 19 4.46 -16.90 -27.29
CA LEU A 19 5.38 -15.79 -27.22
C LEU A 19 6.04 -15.71 -25.84
N TRP A 20 5.24 -15.85 -24.78
CA TRP A 20 5.73 -15.82 -23.39
C TRP A 20 6.71 -16.98 -23.12
N LEU A 21 6.39 -18.19 -23.57
CA LEU A 21 7.26 -19.35 -23.46
C LEU A 21 8.56 -19.18 -24.27
N LYS A 22 8.45 -18.61 -25.47
CA LYS A 22 9.63 -18.38 -26.34
C LYS A 22 10.65 -17.43 -25.70
N TYR A 23 10.19 -16.38 -24.99
CA TYR A 23 11.03 -15.37 -24.36
C TYR A 23 11.23 -15.59 -22.87
N GLU A 24 10.72 -16.67 -22.31
CA GLU A 24 10.88 -17.07 -20.89
C GLU A 24 10.55 -15.93 -19.90
N ILE A 25 9.52 -15.11 -20.24
CA ILE A 25 9.14 -13.96 -19.42
C ILE A 25 8.51 -14.38 -18.10
N SER A 26 8.75 -13.61 -17.04
CA SER A 26 8.26 -13.86 -15.71
C SER A 26 6.74 -13.63 -15.59
N MET A 27 6.13 -14.13 -14.53
CA MET A 27 4.69 -13.93 -14.29
C MET A 27 4.32 -12.44 -14.22
N PHE A 28 5.13 -11.61 -13.56
CA PHE A 28 4.87 -10.18 -13.45
C PHE A 28 4.97 -9.46 -14.82
N GLU A 29 5.93 -9.86 -15.67
CA GLU A 29 6.01 -9.36 -17.04
C GLU A 29 4.79 -9.76 -17.87
N ILE A 30 4.25 -10.97 -17.66
CA ILE A 30 2.99 -11.42 -18.27
C ILE A 30 1.82 -10.52 -17.82
N GLU A 31 1.72 -10.23 -16.52
CA GLU A 31 0.67 -9.37 -15.98
C GLU A 31 0.75 -7.96 -16.56
N VAL A 32 1.94 -7.37 -16.63
CA VAL A 32 2.17 -6.05 -17.26
C VAL A 32 1.80 -6.08 -18.74
N PHE A 33 2.21 -7.14 -19.47
CA PHE A 33 1.86 -7.31 -20.87
C PHE A 33 0.33 -7.36 -21.08
N ILE A 34 -0.37 -8.18 -20.27
CA ILE A 34 -1.84 -8.28 -20.34
C ILE A 34 -2.48 -6.93 -20.04
N ALA A 35 -2.00 -6.21 -19.01
CA ALA A 35 -2.53 -4.90 -18.66
C ALA A 35 -2.39 -3.90 -19.81
N ILE A 36 -1.23 -3.84 -20.47
CA ILE A 36 -0.99 -2.97 -21.61
C ILE A 36 -1.95 -3.30 -22.76
N MET A 37 -2.05 -4.59 -23.13
CA MET A 37 -2.92 -5.02 -24.21
C MET A 37 -4.40 -4.75 -23.91
N TYR A 38 -4.82 -4.98 -22.67
CA TYR A 38 -6.17 -4.70 -22.20
C TYR A 38 -6.50 -3.21 -22.28
N PHE A 39 -5.61 -2.34 -21.81
CA PHE A 39 -5.82 -0.90 -21.85
C PHE A 39 -5.87 -0.36 -23.27
N ILE A 40 -5.03 -0.88 -24.18
CA ILE A 40 -5.05 -0.52 -25.60
C ILE A 40 -6.37 -0.96 -26.25
N GLU A 41 -6.78 -2.23 -26.06
CA GLU A 41 -8.02 -2.75 -26.68
C GLU A 41 -9.28 -2.08 -26.14
N ASN A 42 -9.26 -1.55 -24.91
CA ASN A 42 -10.39 -0.84 -24.31
C ASN A 42 -10.33 0.69 -24.46
N ASN A 43 -9.29 1.22 -25.14
CA ASN A 43 -9.10 2.66 -25.36
C ASN A 43 -9.24 3.49 -24.08
N VAL A 44 -8.57 3.07 -23.01
CA VAL A 44 -8.64 3.79 -21.72
C VAL A 44 -8.04 5.20 -21.86
N ASP A 45 -8.67 6.20 -21.25
CA ASP A 45 -8.17 7.58 -21.26
C ASP A 45 -6.89 7.75 -20.44
N ILE A 46 -6.79 7.02 -19.32
CA ILE A 46 -5.64 7.05 -18.41
C ILE A 46 -5.36 5.64 -17.90
N ALA A 47 -4.10 5.24 -17.93
CA ALA A 47 -3.61 4.01 -17.32
C ALA A 47 -2.70 4.35 -16.15
N ILE A 48 -2.93 3.72 -14.99
CA ILE A 48 -2.08 3.83 -13.80
C ILE A 48 -1.31 2.53 -13.67
N PHE A 49 0.03 2.61 -13.70
CA PHE A 49 0.92 1.49 -13.51
C PHE A 49 1.61 1.59 -12.16
N GLU A 50 1.38 0.63 -11.30
CA GLU A 50 2.11 0.47 -10.04
C GLU A 50 3.35 -0.38 -10.27
N VAL A 51 4.52 0.14 -9.87
CA VAL A 51 5.80 -0.58 -9.93
C VAL A 51 5.77 -1.77 -8.97
N GLY A 52 6.14 -2.95 -9.43
CA GLY A 52 6.19 -4.15 -8.60
C GLY A 52 7.34 -4.11 -7.59
N LEU A 53 8.56 -3.79 -8.06
CA LEU A 53 9.75 -3.72 -7.20
C LEU A 53 10.77 -2.72 -7.75
N GLY A 54 11.19 -1.80 -6.88
CA GLY A 54 12.21 -0.81 -7.22
C GLY A 54 11.73 0.25 -8.21
N GLY A 55 12.15 0.17 -9.45
CA GLY A 55 11.77 1.07 -10.53
C GLY A 55 12.62 0.87 -11.78
N LEU A 56 13.94 0.98 -11.66
CA LEU A 56 14.88 0.95 -12.81
C LEU A 56 14.74 -0.29 -13.69
N LEU A 57 14.63 -1.47 -13.08
CA LEU A 57 14.57 -2.76 -13.76
C LEU A 57 13.17 -3.40 -13.68
N ASP A 58 12.18 -2.64 -13.26
CA ASP A 58 10.81 -3.14 -13.15
C ASP A 58 10.17 -3.32 -14.53
N ALA A 59 9.34 -4.35 -14.68
CA ALA A 59 8.65 -4.65 -15.93
C ALA A 59 7.75 -3.48 -16.42
N THR A 60 7.21 -2.69 -15.50
CA THR A 60 6.40 -1.51 -15.84
C THR A 60 7.23 -0.36 -16.42
N ASN A 61 8.57 -0.40 -16.28
CA ASN A 61 9.45 0.69 -16.70
C ASN A 61 9.66 0.79 -18.24
N ILE A 62 8.96 -0.05 -19.00
CA ILE A 62 8.93 0.04 -20.47
C ILE A 62 8.04 1.17 -20.98
N ILE A 63 7.16 1.72 -20.15
CA ILE A 63 6.24 2.80 -20.52
C ILE A 63 6.92 4.18 -20.48
N LYS A 64 6.37 5.13 -21.25
CA LYS A 64 6.65 6.55 -21.10
C LYS A 64 5.45 7.23 -20.45
N PRO A 65 5.49 7.53 -19.14
CA PRO A 65 4.32 8.05 -18.41
C PRO A 65 4.06 9.53 -18.72
N MET A 66 2.85 10.02 -18.41
CA MET A 66 2.52 11.46 -18.37
C MET A 66 3.12 12.15 -17.13
N LEU A 67 3.26 11.40 -16.05
CA LEU A 67 3.83 11.83 -14.78
C LEU A 67 4.41 10.59 -14.07
N ALA A 68 5.64 10.67 -13.62
CA ALA A 68 6.24 9.64 -12.77
C ALA A 68 6.05 10.02 -11.30
N ILE A 69 5.69 9.05 -10.44
CA ILE A 69 5.35 9.33 -9.04
C ILE A 69 6.12 8.39 -8.12
N ASN A 70 6.72 8.94 -7.07
CA ASN A 70 7.25 8.18 -5.94
C ASN A 70 6.57 8.58 -4.65
N THR A 71 6.08 7.62 -3.89
CA THR A 71 5.39 7.90 -2.62
C THR A 71 6.37 8.36 -1.56
N ASN A 72 7.23 7.47 -1.12
CA ASN A 72 8.30 7.70 -0.16
C ASN A 72 9.36 6.60 -0.27
N ILE A 73 10.49 6.77 0.42
CA ILE A 73 11.57 5.79 0.51
C ILE A 73 11.60 5.19 1.91
N GLY A 74 11.49 3.87 1.98
CA GLY A 74 11.68 3.04 3.17
C GLY A 74 12.79 2.01 2.95
N LEU A 75 13.33 1.48 4.03
CA LEU A 75 14.32 0.38 3.99
C LEU A 75 13.58 -0.96 3.86
N ASP A 76 13.15 -1.30 2.67
CA ASP A 76 12.55 -2.59 2.34
C ASP A 76 13.26 -3.18 1.10
N HIS A 77 13.23 -4.50 0.97
CA HIS A 77 13.88 -5.22 -0.14
C HIS A 77 15.36 -4.86 -0.33
N VAL A 78 16.09 -4.65 0.78
CA VAL A 78 17.47 -4.15 0.77
C VAL A 78 18.43 -5.01 -0.02
N ASP A 79 18.21 -6.32 -0.10
CA ASP A 79 19.03 -7.26 -0.88
C ASP A 79 18.97 -7.00 -2.40
N TYR A 80 17.92 -6.34 -2.87
CA TYR A 80 17.70 -6.03 -4.30
C TYR A 80 17.87 -4.55 -4.62
N LEU A 81 17.49 -3.66 -3.72
CA LEU A 81 17.42 -2.22 -4.02
C LEU A 81 18.59 -1.42 -3.45
N GLY A 82 19.35 -2.02 -2.52
CA GLY A 82 20.46 -1.38 -1.82
C GLY A 82 20.21 -1.21 -0.33
N HIS A 83 21.29 -0.99 0.42
CA HIS A 83 21.27 -1.01 1.89
C HIS A 83 21.12 0.38 2.54
N ASP A 84 20.97 1.43 1.74
CA ASP A 84 20.81 2.81 2.20
C ASP A 84 19.70 3.53 1.41
N TYR A 85 19.26 4.65 1.97
CA TYR A 85 18.19 5.44 1.37
C TYR A 85 18.53 5.99 -0.01
N GLN A 86 19.80 6.37 -0.26
CA GLN A 86 20.25 6.91 -1.53
C GLN A 86 20.21 5.87 -2.64
N SER A 87 20.69 4.66 -2.37
CA SER A 87 20.66 3.54 -3.33
C SER A 87 19.23 3.15 -3.71
N ILE A 88 18.34 3.04 -2.71
CA ILE A 88 16.92 2.75 -2.94
C ILE A 88 16.25 3.90 -3.71
N ALA A 89 16.55 5.16 -3.37
CA ALA A 89 16.03 6.33 -4.05
C ALA A 89 16.47 6.35 -5.52
N LEU A 90 17.75 6.05 -5.81
CA LEU A 90 18.30 5.98 -7.16
C LEU A 90 17.59 4.89 -8.00
N ASN A 91 17.41 3.70 -7.42
CA ASN A 91 16.70 2.61 -8.08
C ASN A 91 15.25 2.99 -8.41
N LYS A 92 14.53 3.56 -7.44
CA LYS A 92 13.14 4.00 -7.64
C LYS A 92 13.02 5.15 -8.63
N ALA A 93 13.96 6.09 -8.63
CA ALA A 93 14.01 7.18 -9.60
C ALA A 93 14.33 6.71 -11.05
N GLY A 94 14.70 5.45 -11.24
CA GLY A 94 14.88 4.83 -12.57
C GLY A 94 13.63 4.85 -13.47
N ILE A 95 12.45 5.18 -12.92
CA ILE A 95 11.21 5.38 -13.69
C ILE A 95 11.13 6.76 -14.37
N VAL A 96 12.02 7.69 -14.04
CA VAL A 96 12.06 9.02 -14.67
C VAL A 96 12.49 8.88 -16.13
N LYS A 97 11.78 9.52 -17.04
CA LYS A 97 12.06 9.55 -18.48
C LYS A 97 12.33 10.96 -18.93
N ASP A 98 13.03 11.11 -20.07
CA ASP A 98 13.40 12.43 -20.60
C ASP A 98 12.18 13.33 -20.81
N GLY A 99 12.20 14.49 -20.19
CA GLY A 99 11.14 15.50 -20.26
C GLY A 99 9.85 15.13 -19.52
N ILE A 100 9.88 14.11 -18.64
CA ILE A 100 8.72 13.71 -17.83
C ILE A 100 8.94 14.13 -16.37
N ASP A 101 8.05 14.93 -15.85
CA ASP A 101 8.16 15.43 -14.48
C ASP A 101 7.99 14.30 -13.46
N TYR A 102 8.66 14.47 -12.31
CA TYR A 102 8.71 13.50 -11.23
C TYR A 102 8.14 14.07 -9.95
N LEU A 103 7.01 13.55 -9.51
CA LEU A 103 6.33 13.97 -8.29
C LEU A 103 6.69 13.02 -7.13
N THR A 104 7.00 13.59 -5.97
CA THR A 104 7.29 12.79 -4.78
C THR A 104 6.65 13.32 -3.50
N GLY A 105 6.24 12.39 -2.64
CA GLY A 105 5.89 12.63 -1.23
C GLY A 105 7.07 12.49 -0.27
N GLU A 106 8.27 12.21 -0.77
CA GLU A 106 9.48 12.05 0.05
C GLU A 106 9.95 13.37 0.63
N THR A 107 10.48 13.33 1.86
CA THR A 107 10.98 14.51 2.60
C THR A 107 12.41 14.38 3.09
N LYS A 108 13.02 13.17 3.00
CA LYS A 108 14.41 12.94 3.41
C LYS A 108 15.37 13.68 2.48
N PRO A 109 16.24 14.58 3.02
CA PRO A 109 17.16 15.39 2.19
C PRO A 109 18.04 14.56 1.27
N GLU A 110 18.58 13.45 1.77
CA GLU A 110 19.45 12.52 1.01
C GLU A 110 18.75 11.88 -0.18
N CYS A 111 17.45 11.57 -0.07
CA CYS A 111 16.66 11.05 -1.19
C CYS A 111 16.32 12.16 -2.19
N LEU A 112 15.98 13.35 -1.70
CA LEU A 112 15.64 14.49 -2.55
C LEU A 112 16.82 14.95 -3.39
N GLU A 113 18.07 14.88 -2.88
CA GLU A 113 19.27 15.19 -3.65
C GLU A 113 19.42 14.20 -4.82
N VAL A 114 19.25 12.89 -4.58
CA VAL A 114 19.27 11.87 -5.64
C VAL A 114 18.20 12.18 -6.70
N PHE A 115 16.97 12.50 -6.27
CA PHE A 115 15.88 12.82 -7.20
C PHE A 115 16.16 14.06 -8.03
N LYS A 116 16.74 15.12 -7.44
CA LYS A 116 17.15 16.33 -8.18
C LYS A 116 18.20 16.04 -9.25
N GLU A 117 19.21 15.22 -8.93
CA GLU A 117 20.24 14.83 -9.89
C GLU A 117 19.66 14.02 -11.05
N VAL A 118 18.79 13.03 -10.75
CA VAL A 118 18.12 12.22 -11.77
C VAL A 118 17.23 13.10 -12.65
N CYS A 119 16.40 13.94 -12.07
CA CYS A 119 15.54 14.86 -12.82
C CYS A 119 16.36 15.80 -13.72
N LYS A 120 17.44 16.38 -13.20
CA LYS A 120 18.35 17.22 -14.00
C LYS A 120 18.92 16.49 -15.20
N LYS A 121 19.36 15.23 -15.02
CA LYS A 121 19.90 14.37 -16.09
C LYS A 121 18.85 14.10 -17.19
N HIS A 122 17.58 13.97 -16.81
CA HIS A 122 16.47 13.66 -17.72
C HIS A 122 15.68 14.92 -18.17
N HIS A 123 16.19 16.12 -17.93
CA HIS A 123 15.51 17.39 -18.30
C HIS A 123 14.08 17.48 -17.75
N SER A 124 13.85 16.93 -16.56
CA SER A 124 12.58 16.82 -15.86
C SER A 124 12.55 17.75 -14.66
N GLN A 125 11.35 18.12 -14.20
CA GLN A 125 11.17 18.86 -12.94
C GLN A 125 10.91 17.88 -11.79
N LEU A 126 11.55 18.12 -10.64
CA LEU A 126 11.17 17.48 -9.38
C LEU A 126 10.06 18.27 -8.71
N LEU A 127 8.92 17.64 -8.55
CA LEU A 127 7.74 18.19 -7.89
C LEU A 127 7.60 17.54 -6.50
N GLN A 128 7.24 18.33 -5.50
CA GLN A 128 7.03 17.83 -4.14
C GLN A 128 5.64 18.21 -3.65
N VAL A 129 5.08 17.32 -2.82
CA VAL A 129 3.85 17.60 -2.08
C VAL A 129 4.04 18.85 -1.22
N GLN A 130 3.09 19.76 -1.29
CA GLN A 130 3.10 21.00 -0.51
C GLN A 130 2.74 20.74 0.96
N PRO A 131 3.00 21.66 1.89
CA PRO A 131 2.66 21.50 3.29
C PRO A 131 1.17 21.20 3.51
N ILE A 132 0.91 20.22 4.35
CA ILE A 132 -0.42 19.83 4.80
C ILE A 132 -0.71 20.57 6.12
N THR A 133 -1.89 21.14 6.24
CA THR A 133 -2.30 21.92 7.42
C THR A 133 -3.67 21.50 7.93
N ASN A 134 -4.08 21.98 9.10
CA ASN A 134 -5.40 21.75 9.70
C ASN A 134 -5.79 20.26 9.74
N ILE A 135 -4.88 19.41 10.20
CA ILE A 135 -5.13 17.97 10.32
C ILE A 135 -6.13 17.76 11.46
N ILE A 136 -7.20 17.00 11.14
CA ILE A 136 -8.20 16.53 12.10
C ILE A 136 -8.11 15.01 12.13
N ASP A 137 -7.83 14.47 13.33
CA ASP A 137 -7.83 13.05 13.62
C ASP A 137 -9.19 12.65 14.21
N GLY A 138 -9.94 11.81 13.50
CA GLY A 138 -11.28 11.39 13.86
C GLY A 138 -11.64 10.06 13.22
N ASN A 139 -12.92 9.70 13.23
CA ASN A 139 -13.43 8.53 12.47
C ASN A 139 -13.21 8.72 10.97
N ASN A 140 -13.34 9.96 10.51
CA ASN A 140 -12.90 10.41 9.20
C ASN A 140 -11.75 11.39 9.43
N VAL A 141 -10.60 11.13 8.83
CA VAL A 141 -9.50 12.10 8.89
C VAL A 141 -9.76 13.22 7.91
N ALA A 142 -9.40 14.44 8.30
CA ALA A 142 -9.52 15.60 7.43
C ALA A 142 -8.24 16.47 7.49
N TYR A 143 -8.01 17.21 6.43
CA TYR A 143 -6.86 18.13 6.35
C TYR A 143 -7.09 19.21 5.30
N ARG A 144 -6.30 20.28 5.39
CA ARG A 144 -6.25 21.31 4.36
C ARG A 144 -5.01 21.15 3.51
N TYR A 145 -5.21 21.13 2.19
CA TYR A 145 -4.15 21.10 1.21
C TYR A 145 -4.40 22.15 0.13
N ARG A 146 -3.47 23.09 -0.01
CA ARG A 146 -3.67 24.27 -0.87
C ARG A 146 -4.99 24.99 -0.51
N ASN A 147 -5.92 25.08 -1.45
CA ASN A 147 -7.22 25.71 -1.26
C ASN A 147 -8.36 24.71 -0.97
N TYR A 148 -8.03 23.42 -0.78
CA TYR A 148 -9.01 22.35 -0.59
C TYR A 148 -9.05 21.91 0.87
N ASP A 149 -10.24 21.79 1.42
CA ASP A 149 -10.50 21.09 2.67
C ASP A 149 -10.92 19.66 2.33
N ILE A 150 -10.04 18.71 2.61
CA ILE A 150 -10.18 17.30 2.22
C ILE A 150 -10.68 16.50 3.42
N ILE A 151 -11.67 15.65 3.18
CA ILE A 151 -12.15 14.66 4.13
C ILE A 151 -11.99 13.28 3.50
N LEU A 152 -11.42 12.34 4.24
CA LEU A 152 -11.27 10.94 3.82
C LEU A 152 -12.16 10.07 4.70
N ASP A 153 -12.90 9.14 4.10
CA ASP A 153 -13.73 8.18 4.83
C ASP A 153 -12.88 7.03 5.41
N THR A 154 -11.95 7.40 6.27
CA THR A 154 -11.05 6.49 6.99
C THR A 154 -10.49 7.16 8.24
N PRO A 155 -10.26 6.42 9.34
CA PRO A 155 -9.54 6.93 10.51
C PRO A 155 -8.01 6.82 10.37
N ALA A 156 -7.47 6.38 9.23
CA ALA A 156 -6.04 6.14 9.01
C ALA A 156 -5.27 7.43 8.72
N LEU A 157 -4.55 7.98 9.70
CA LEU A 157 -3.77 9.21 9.58
C LEU A 157 -2.74 9.18 8.44
N TYR A 158 -2.14 8.01 8.16
CA TYR A 158 -1.15 7.89 7.08
C TYR A 158 -1.75 8.11 5.69
N GLN A 159 -3.08 7.94 5.53
CA GLN A 159 -3.75 8.21 4.27
C GLN A 159 -3.78 9.70 3.92
N ILE A 160 -3.57 10.60 4.88
CA ILE A 160 -3.44 12.04 4.63
C ILE A 160 -2.26 12.31 3.69
N LYS A 161 -1.11 11.68 3.93
CA LYS A 161 0.07 11.84 3.06
C LYS A 161 -0.13 11.21 1.69
N ASN A 162 -0.71 10.02 1.63
CA ASN A 162 -1.00 9.32 0.39
C ASN A 162 -2.00 10.10 -0.47
N SER A 163 -3.07 10.60 0.13
CA SER A 163 -4.10 11.37 -0.57
C SER A 163 -3.60 12.74 -1.01
N ALA A 164 -2.76 13.41 -0.23
CA ALA A 164 -2.14 14.68 -0.64
C ALA A 164 -1.24 14.50 -1.87
N LEU A 165 -0.49 13.39 -1.95
CA LEU A 165 0.29 13.05 -3.13
C LEU A 165 -0.61 12.78 -4.36
N ALA A 166 -1.69 12.02 -4.17
CA ALA A 166 -2.67 11.77 -5.24
C ALA A 166 -3.33 13.07 -5.70
N LEU A 167 -3.71 13.94 -4.77
CA LEU A 167 -4.29 15.26 -5.07
C LEU A 167 -3.30 16.13 -5.86
N GLU A 168 -2.02 16.18 -5.46
CA GLU A 168 -1.01 16.92 -6.21
C GLU A 168 -0.84 16.39 -7.63
N ALA A 169 -0.87 15.06 -7.82
CA ALA A 169 -0.84 14.45 -9.15
C ALA A 169 -2.06 14.85 -10.00
N LEU A 170 -3.27 14.81 -9.43
CA LEU A 170 -4.50 15.23 -10.12
C LEU A 170 -4.47 16.70 -10.50
N LEU A 171 -4.02 17.58 -9.59
CA LEU A 171 -3.89 19.01 -9.86
C LEU A 171 -2.84 19.31 -10.95
N TYR A 172 -1.73 18.56 -10.95
CA TYR A 172 -0.73 18.62 -12.02
C TYR A 172 -1.35 18.26 -13.38
N LEU A 173 -2.02 17.11 -13.46
CA LEU A 173 -2.64 16.64 -14.70
C LEU A 173 -3.73 17.62 -15.20
N LYS A 174 -4.55 18.17 -14.31
CA LYS A 174 -5.56 19.21 -14.65
C LYS A 174 -4.89 20.48 -15.17
N LYS A 175 -3.83 20.96 -14.51
CA LYS A 175 -3.07 22.15 -14.92
C LYS A 175 -2.47 21.99 -16.34
N HIS A 176 -2.01 20.79 -16.67
CA HIS A 176 -1.45 20.46 -17.97
C HIS A 176 -2.51 20.05 -19.02
N GLN A 177 -3.81 20.19 -18.69
CA GLN A 177 -4.95 19.88 -19.57
C GLN A 177 -4.99 18.42 -20.04
N LEU A 178 -4.38 17.51 -19.27
CA LEU A 178 -4.38 16.07 -19.53
C LEU A 178 -5.67 15.41 -19.02
N ILE A 179 -6.31 15.99 -18.01
CA ILE A 179 -7.61 15.58 -17.47
C ILE A 179 -8.46 16.80 -17.14
N SER A 180 -9.77 16.59 -17.01
CA SER A 180 -10.75 17.59 -16.62
C SER A 180 -11.68 17.04 -15.55
N PHE A 181 -11.91 17.80 -14.49
CA PHE A 181 -12.86 17.50 -13.42
C PHE A 181 -13.24 18.79 -12.69
N SER A 182 -14.41 18.82 -12.05
CA SER A 182 -14.81 19.88 -11.15
C SER A 182 -14.17 19.72 -9.75
N ASP A 183 -14.21 20.76 -8.94
CA ASP A 183 -13.74 20.66 -7.56
C ASP A 183 -14.65 19.71 -6.74
N ASP A 184 -15.95 19.66 -7.05
CA ASP A 184 -16.87 18.70 -6.40
C ASP A 184 -16.52 17.25 -6.77
N ASP A 185 -16.20 16.95 -8.04
CA ASP A 185 -15.75 15.61 -8.45
C ASP A 185 -14.48 15.21 -7.70
N LEU A 186 -13.55 16.15 -7.52
CA LEU A 186 -12.32 15.93 -6.78
C LEU A 186 -12.59 15.56 -5.33
N LEU A 187 -13.37 16.41 -4.62
CA LEU A 187 -13.68 16.20 -3.21
C LEU A 187 -14.44 14.90 -2.97
N GLN A 188 -15.42 14.60 -3.83
CA GLN A 188 -16.18 13.36 -3.76
C GLN A 188 -15.30 12.13 -4.07
N GLY A 189 -14.41 12.24 -5.07
CA GLY A 189 -13.46 11.19 -5.41
C GLY A 189 -12.50 10.89 -4.26
N MET A 190 -11.99 11.93 -3.58
CA MET A 190 -11.12 11.79 -2.41
C MET A 190 -11.85 11.12 -1.23
N TYR A 191 -13.10 11.53 -0.95
CA TYR A 191 -13.92 10.94 0.10
C TYR A 191 -14.24 9.46 -0.16
N ASN A 192 -14.59 9.13 -1.40
CA ASN A 192 -15.01 7.78 -1.79
C ASN A 192 -13.84 6.81 -2.01
N ALA A 193 -12.60 7.31 -2.06
CA ALA A 193 -11.42 6.47 -2.27
C ALA A 193 -11.20 5.53 -1.08
N LYS A 194 -11.42 4.22 -1.29
CA LYS A 194 -11.23 3.18 -0.28
C LYS A 194 -10.21 2.17 -0.74
N TRP A 195 -9.40 1.70 0.18
CA TRP A 195 -8.43 0.66 -0.10
C TRP A 195 -8.59 -0.50 0.90
N PRO A 196 -9.10 -1.66 0.47
CA PRO A 196 -9.26 -2.81 1.34
C PRO A 196 -7.94 -3.18 2.05
N GLY A 197 -8.04 -3.49 3.34
CA GLY A 197 -6.89 -3.87 4.15
C GLY A 197 -5.94 -2.72 4.54
N ARG A 198 -6.40 -1.47 4.45
CA ARG A 198 -5.69 -0.29 4.97
C ARG A 198 -6.50 0.37 6.08
N PHE A 199 -6.27 -0.05 7.31
CA PHE A 199 -6.99 0.35 8.52
C PHE A 199 -8.51 0.24 8.33
N GLU A 200 -8.92 -0.87 7.70
CA GLU A 200 -10.30 -1.13 7.29
C GLU A 200 -11.08 -1.78 8.43
N MET A 201 -12.21 -1.17 8.80
CA MET A 201 -13.16 -1.80 9.72
C MET A 201 -13.96 -2.87 8.98
N VAL A 202 -13.82 -4.12 9.41
CA VAL A 202 -14.46 -5.30 8.80
C VAL A 202 -15.57 -5.91 9.68
N HIS A 203 -15.67 -5.49 10.95
CA HIS A 203 -16.71 -5.93 11.88
C HIS A 203 -16.98 -4.83 12.92
N ILE A 204 -18.23 -4.70 13.37
CA ILE A 204 -18.68 -3.56 14.19
C ILE A 204 -18.75 -3.90 15.68
N ASN A 205 -19.14 -5.11 16.05
CA ASN A 205 -19.33 -5.50 17.45
C ASN A 205 -18.79 -6.92 17.74
N PRO A 206 -17.57 -7.05 18.29
CA PRO A 206 -16.60 -5.98 18.58
C PRO A 206 -16.11 -5.30 17.31
N VAL A 207 -15.52 -4.12 17.45
CA VAL A 207 -14.85 -3.46 16.34
C VAL A 207 -13.61 -4.29 15.95
N ILE A 208 -13.57 -4.77 14.70
CA ILE A 208 -12.37 -5.44 14.14
C ILE A 208 -11.86 -4.62 12.98
N ILE A 209 -10.59 -4.23 13.06
CA ILE A 209 -9.89 -3.44 12.04
C ILE A 209 -8.74 -4.28 11.48
N VAL A 210 -8.65 -4.37 10.15
CA VAL A 210 -7.55 -5.05 9.46
C VAL A 210 -6.62 -4.02 8.83
N ASP A 211 -5.30 -4.23 8.95
CA ASP A 211 -4.28 -3.38 8.34
C ASP A 211 -3.10 -4.20 7.81
N GLY A 212 -2.66 -3.90 6.59
CA GLY A 212 -1.59 -4.62 5.90
C GLY A 212 -0.17 -4.15 6.24
N ALA A 213 0.05 -3.48 7.37
CA ALA A 213 1.39 -3.13 7.84
C ALA A 213 2.26 -4.40 7.95
N HIS A 214 3.43 -4.41 7.30
CA HIS A 214 4.29 -5.59 7.20
C HIS A 214 5.79 -5.26 7.16
N ASN A 215 6.15 -4.01 7.41
CA ASN A 215 7.52 -3.52 7.54
C ASN A 215 7.55 -2.44 8.64
N LYS A 216 8.75 -1.94 8.93
CA LYS A 216 8.96 -0.97 10.00
C LYS A 216 8.10 0.28 9.82
N GLU A 217 8.16 0.91 8.65
CA GLU A 217 7.43 2.14 8.36
C GLU A 217 5.91 1.93 8.42
N GLY A 218 5.43 0.79 7.93
CA GLY A 218 4.02 0.42 7.98
C GLY A 218 3.53 0.23 9.41
N ILE A 219 4.30 -0.49 10.26
CA ILE A 219 3.89 -0.74 11.64
C ILE A 219 3.98 0.53 12.50
N ASP A 220 4.94 1.43 12.24
CA ASP A 220 5.01 2.72 12.90
C ASP A 220 3.79 3.59 12.54
N ALA A 221 3.39 3.62 11.28
CA ALA A 221 2.18 4.31 10.82
C ALA A 221 0.90 3.72 11.40
N PHE A 222 0.82 2.39 11.45
CA PHE A 222 -0.27 1.67 12.11
C PHE A 222 -0.36 2.02 13.60
N TYR A 223 0.77 2.01 14.32
CA TYR A 223 0.84 2.37 15.73
C TYR A 223 0.25 3.76 15.99
N GLU A 224 0.63 4.76 15.20
CA GLU A 224 0.11 6.12 15.34
C GLU A 224 -1.42 6.19 15.18
N CYS A 225 -2.00 5.34 14.33
CA CYS A 225 -3.46 5.24 14.16
C CYS A 225 -4.12 4.45 15.29
N ALA A 226 -3.48 3.38 15.77
CA ALA A 226 -4.06 2.46 16.74
C ALA A 226 -4.02 2.98 18.20
N LYS A 227 -3.00 3.78 18.57
CA LYS A 227 -2.77 4.24 19.95
C LYS A 227 -3.90 5.08 20.57
N LYS A 228 -4.85 5.54 19.75
CA LYS A 228 -6.04 6.29 20.21
C LYS A 228 -7.23 5.42 20.62
N TYR A 229 -7.13 4.11 20.40
CA TYR A 229 -8.17 3.16 20.77
C TYR A 229 -7.90 2.60 22.17
N ASP A 230 -8.98 2.27 22.87
CA ASP A 230 -8.91 1.69 24.20
C ASP A 230 -9.12 0.18 24.14
N ASN A 231 -8.63 -0.54 25.18
CA ASN A 231 -8.79 -1.97 25.36
C ASN A 231 -8.47 -2.75 24.07
N ILE A 232 -7.22 -2.63 23.64
CA ILE A 232 -6.72 -3.16 22.36
C ILE A 232 -6.38 -4.65 22.52
N LYS A 233 -6.85 -5.46 21.57
CA LYS A 233 -6.38 -6.82 21.29
C LYS A 233 -5.76 -6.85 19.90
N ILE A 234 -4.63 -7.56 19.74
CA ILE A 234 -3.97 -7.70 18.44
C ILE A 234 -3.90 -9.17 18.03
N ILE A 235 -4.26 -9.46 16.79
CA ILE A 235 -4.05 -10.75 16.13
C ILE A 235 -2.99 -10.52 15.04
N PHE A 236 -1.86 -11.23 15.15
CA PHE A 236 -0.68 -10.96 14.34
C PHE A 236 -0.16 -12.21 13.65
N SER A 237 0.26 -12.05 12.41
CA SER A 237 1.07 -13.04 11.69
C SER A 237 1.94 -12.37 10.63
N ALA A 238 3.11 -12.92 10.32
CA ALA A 238 4.06 -12.30 9.42
C ALA A 238 4.77 -13.32 8.52
N LEU A 239 5.39 -12.81 7.44
CA LEU A 239 6.30 -13.58 6.61
C LEU A 239 7.68 -13.66 7.29
N ARG A 240 8.41 -14.78 7.03
CA ARG A 240 9.72 -15.08 7.66
C ARG A 240 10.85 -14.13 7.26
N ASP A 241 10.70 -13.49 6.09
CA ASP A 241 11.66 -12.56 5.50
C ASP A 241 11.49 -11.12 5.96
N LYS A 242 10.54 -10.86 6.88
CA LYS A 242 10.29 -9.52 7.43
C LYS A 242 10.87 -9.38 8.84
N ASP A 243 11.15 -8.15 9.24
CA ASP A 243 11.59 -7.82 10.61
C ASP A 243 10.40 -7.85 11.58
N TYR A 244 9.85 -9.06 11.75
CA TYR A 244 8.69 -9.29 12.63
C TYR A 244 8.99 -9.01 14.11
N LYS A 245 10.27 -9.07 14.52
CA LYS A 245 10.65 -8.78 15.91
C LYS A 245 10.39 -7.31 16.23
N HIS A 246 10.91 -6.41 15.40
CA HIS A 246 10.63 -4.98 15.54
C HIS A 246 9.12 -4.70 15.50
N MET A 247 8.38 -5.39 14.63
CA MET A 247 6.93 -5.20 14.54
C MET A 247 6.23 -5.61 15.84
N ILE A 248 6.57 -6.78 16.42
CA ILE A 248 5.98 -7.25 17.69
C ILE A 248 6.38 -6.32 18.84
N GLU A 249 7.64 -5.92 18.95
CA GLU A 249 8.11 -4.95 19.95
C GLU A 249 7.32 -3.63 19.89
N LYS A 250 7.01 -3.16 18.70
CA LYS A 250 6.20 -1.95 18.50
C LYS A 250 4.75 -2.16 18.92
N LEU A 251 4.16 -3.32 18.58
CA LEU A 251 2.78 -3.66 18.94
C LEU A 251 2.61 -3.87 20.47
N LEU A 252 3.62 -4.39 21.15
CA LEU A 252 3.64 -4.52 22.62
C LEU A 252 3.60 -3.15 23.34
N GLN A 253 3.92 -2.05 22.67
CA GLN A 253 3.72 -0.71 23.23
C GLN A 253 2.24 -0.28 23.25
N LEU A 254 1.36 -0.98 22.49
CA LEU A 254 -0.09 -0.73 22.49
C LEU A 254 -0.83 -1.61 23.51
N THR A 255 -0.44 -2.89 23.61
CA THR A 255 -1.14 -3.87 24.45
C THR A 255 -0.29 -5.13 24.67
N ASP A 256 -0.51 -5.80 25.80
CA ASP A 256 0.03 -7.13 26.07
C ASP A 256 -0.89 -8.26 25.53
N ASP A 257 -2.12 -7.95 25.13
CA ASP A 257 -3.07 -8.93 24.56
C ASP A 257 -2.81 -9.15 23.07
N ILE A 258 -1.66 -9.75 22.76
CA ILE A 258 -1.27 -10.14 21.40
C ILE A 258 -1.42 -11.64 21.21
N THR A 259 -2.15 -12.05 20.17
CA THR A 259 -2.29 -13.45 19.75
C THR A 259 -1.58 -13.65 18.42
N ILE A 260 -0.60 -14.54 18.39
CA ILE A 260 0.15 -14.92 17.18
C ILE A 260 -0.55 -16.08 16.49
N CYS A 261 -0.81 -15.92 15.18
CA CYS A 261 -1.47 -16.93 14.35
C CYS A 261 -0.59 -17.40 13.20
N GLU A 262 -1.06 -18.44 12.50
CA GLU A 262 -0.49 -18.93 11.25
C GLU A 262 -1.47 -18.74 10.09
N PHE A 263 -0.94 -18.75 8.88
CA PHE A 263 -1.74 -18.77 7.66
C PHE A 263 -1.00 -19.52 6.55
N GLU A 264 -1.75 -20.09 5.63
CA GLU A 264 -1.18 -20.83 4.51
C GLU A 264 -0.53 -19.90 3.50
N HIS A 265 0.80 -19.90 3.48
CA HIS A 265 1.63 -19.24 2.49
C HIS A 265 3.05 -19.78 2.56
N VAL A 266 3.72 -19.96 1.42
CA VAL A 266 5.06 -20.57 1.31
C VAL A 266 6.14 -19.82 2.12
N ARG A 267 5.98 -18.52 2.34
CA ARG A 267 6.88 -17.68 3.14
C ARG A 267 6.36 -17.36 4.54
N ALA A 268 5.22 -17.88 4.96
CA ALA A 268 4.71 -17.59 6.31
C ALA A 268 5.66 -18.15 7.37
N SER A 269 5.80 -17.42 8.46
CA SER A 269 6.44 -17.94 9.69
C SER A 269 5.47 -18.80 10.48
N THR A 270 6.00 -19.76 11.27
CA THR A 270 5.17 -20.44 12.26
C THR A 270 4.86 -19.53 13.44
N ALA A 271 3.74 -19.75 14.11
CA ALA A 271 3.38 -18.99 15.30
C ALA A 271 4.42 -19.14 16.41
N LYS A 272 5.02 -20.33 16.51
CA LYS A 272 6.08 -20.61 17.48
C LYS A 272 7.36 -19.81 17.23
N ASP A 273 7.75 -19.64 15.95
CA ASP A 273 8.94 -18.85 15.60
C ASP A 273 8.69 -17.35 15.83
N LEU A 274 7.52 -16.86 15.48
CA LEU A 274 7.14 -15.45 15.72
C LEU A 274 7.08 -15.11 17.20
N ALA A 275 6.54 -16.01 18.03
CA ALA A 275 6.40 -15.80 19.48
C ALA A 275 7.73 -15.93 20.26
N LYS A 276 8.79 -16.42 19.61
CA LYS A 276 10.05 -16.70 20.28
C LYS A 276 10.69 -15.44 20.88
N GLY A 277 10.79 -15.40 22.22
CA GLY A 277 11.37 -14.27 22.97
C GLY A 277 10.35 -13.22 23.39
N PHE A 278 9.06 -13.45 23.16
CA PHE A 278 7.97 -12.56 23.56
C PHE A 278 6.95 -13.28 24.44
N GLU A 279 6.39 -12.56 25.41
CA GLU A 279 5.26 -13.04 26.22
C GLU A 279 3.94 -12.74 25.51
N VAL A 280 3.56 -13.60 24.56
CA VAL A 280 2.38 -13.45 23.71
C VAL A 280 1.60 -14.76 23.63
N LYS A 281 0.31 -14.69 23.34
CA LYS A 281 -0.53 -15.88 23.13
C LYS A 281 -0.23 -16.52 21.78
N ILE A 282 -0.29 -17.83 21.72
CA ILE A 282 -0.17 -18.61 20.47
C ILE A 282 -1.50 -19.28 20.20
N GLN A 283 -2.12 -18.95 19.07
CA GLN A 283 -3.26 -19.65 18.51
C GLN A 283 -3.01 -19.83 16.99
N PRO A 284 -2.48 -20.97 16.57
CA PRO A 284 -2.13 -21.18 15.15
C PRO A 284 -3.31 -20.97 14.18
N ASP A 285 -4.50 -21.43 14.57
CA ASP A 285 -5.70 -21.23 13.76
C ASP A 285 -6.25 -19.79 13.91
N TYR A 286 -6.04 -18.97 12.90
CA TYR A 286 -6.53 -17.58 12.89
C TYR A 286 -8.06 -17.49 12.94
N LYS A 287 -8.79 -18.47 12.36
CA LYS A 287 -10.26 -18.48 12.43
C LYS A 287 -10.73 -18.67 13.86
N GLN A 288 -10.04 -19.53 14.60
CA GLN A 288 -10.31 -19.73 16.03
C GLN A 288 -9.96 -18.47 16.83
N ALA A 289 -8.80 -17.85 16.57
CA ALA A 289 -8.42 -16.59 17.22
C ALA A 289 -9.44 -15.45 16.99
N ILE A 290 -9.97 -15.33 15.78
CA ILE A 290 -11.04 -14.37 15.46
C ILE A 290 -12.32 -14.71 16.23
N LYS A 291 -12.77 -15.96 16.26
CA LYS A 291 -13.95 -16.39 17.03
C LYS A 291 -13.82 -16.07 18.51
N GLU A 292 -12.67 -16.35 19.12
CA GLU A 292 -12.38 -16.02 20.51
C GLU A 292 -12.41 -14.50 20.77
N SER A 293 -12.01 -13.71 19.78
CA SER A 293 -12.02 -12.25 19.88
C SER A 293 -13.40 -11.60 19.74
N LEU A 294 -14.44 -12.33 19.28
CA LEU A 294 -15.82 -11.80 19.18
C LEU A 294 -16.43 -11.41 20.52
N HIS A 295 -15.88 -11.88 21.64
CA HIS A 295 -16.31 -11.49 22.99
C HIS A 295 -15.45 -10.38 23.62
N HIS A 296 -14.50 -9.83 22.86
CA HIS A 296 -13.61 -8.77 23.35
C HIS A 296 -14.39 -7.46 23.54
N GLN A 297 -14.16 -6.80 24.68
CA GLN A 297 -14.81 -5.53 25.02
C GLN A 297 -13.90 -4.35 24.64
N GLY A 298 -13.63 -4.19 23.35
CA GLY A 298 -12.74 -3.15 22.84
C GLY A 298 -12.49 -3.29 21.35
N THR A 299 -11.33 -2.86 20.89
CA THR A 299 -10.96 -2.93 19.48
C THR A 299 -9.98 -4.08 19.23
N VAL A 300 -10.30 -4.89 18.25
CA VAL A 300 -9.42 -5.97 17.77
C VAL A 300 -8.73 -5.51 16.49
N PHE A 301 -7.42 -5.51 16.48
CA PHE A 301 -6.63 -5.25 15.30
C PHE A 301 -6.05 -6.54 14.72
N VAL A 302 -6.06 -6.67 13.40
CA VAL A 302 -5.40 -7.77 12.69
C VAL A 302 -4.37 -7.18 11.73
N THR A 303 -3.09 -7.57 11.88
CA THR A 303 -2.00 -6.96 11.11
C THR A 303 -0.79 -7.89 10.94
N GLY A 304 0.24 -7.43 10.22
CA GLY A 304 1.56 -8.06 10.06
C GLY A 304 1.84 -8.61 8.67
N SER A 305 0.83 -8.84 7.83
CA SER A 305 1.03 -9.27 6.44
C SER A 305 -0.23 -9.01 5.60
N LEU A 306 -0.05 -8.48 4.38
CA LEU A 306 -1.15 -8.35 3.41
C LEU A 306 -1.80 -9.68 3.06
N TYR A 307 -1.01 -10.75 2.93
CA TYR A 307 -1.53 -12.10 2.68
C TYR A 307 -2.38 -12.62 3.84
N PHE A 308 -1.93 -12.35 5.06
CA PHE A 308 -2.65 -12.75 6.27
C PHE A 308 -3.99 -12.01 6.39
N ILE A 309 -3.95 -10.69 6.35
CA ILE A 309 -5.17 -9.88 6.51
C ILE A 309 -6.18 -10.13 5.39
N SER A 310 -5.75 -10.45 4.17
CA SER A 310 -6.65 -10.83 3.08
C SER A 310 -7.46 -12.08 3.42
N LYS A 311 -6.82 -13.12 3.99
CA LYS A 311 -7.52 -14.34 4.44
C LYS A 311 -8.49 -14.05 5.59
N VAL A 312 -8.06 -13.26 6.58
CA VAL A 312 -8.90 -12.87 7.73
C VAL A 312 -10.09 -12.03 7.27
N ARG A 313 -9.85 -11.04 6.40
CA ARG A 313 -10.89 -10.20 5.83
C ARG A 313 -11.97 -11.03 5.11
N ASN A 314 -11.53 -11.92 4.22
CA ASN A 314 -12.44 -12.81 3.49
C ASN A 314 -13.24 -13.72 4.46
N TYR A 315 -12.61 -14.25 5.49
CA TYR A 315 -13.28 -15.06 6.50
C TYR A 315 -14.36 -14.25 7.25
N ILE A 316 -14.03 -13.03 7.71
CA ILE A 316 -14.98 -12.20 8.46
C ILE A 316 -16.16 -11.78 7.57
N LEU A 317 -15.89 -11.30 6.36
CA LEU A 317 -16.93 -10.75 5.50
C LEU A 317 -17.86 -11.83 4.92
N ASN A 318 -17.34 -13.03 4.61
CA ASN A 318 -18.10 -14.05 3.90
C ASN A 318 -18.61 -15.18 4.82
N GLU A 319 -17.95 -15.45 5.95
CA GLU A 319 -18.30 -16.57 6.82
C GLU A 319 -18.87 -16.15 8.18
N LEU A 320 -18.52 -14.95 8.70
CA LEU A 320 -19.01 -14.47 9.99
C LEU A 320 -20.15 -13.46 9.87
N ASN A 321 -20.15 -12.61 8.84
CA ASN A 321 -21.15 -11.57 8.62
C ASN A 321 -22.23 -12.01 7.60
N GLY A 322 -22.11 -13.23 7.02
CA GLY A 322 -23.05 -13.84 6.05
C GLY A 322 -24.05 -14.77 6.77
#